data_339d0714c6a63ca7366a2509a6cc2ae7
#
_entry.id   339d0714c6a63ca7366a2509a6cc2ae7
#
_cell.length_a   1.000
_cell.length_b   1.000
_cell.length_c   1.000
_cell.angle_alpha   90.00
_cell.angle_beta   90.00
_cell.angle_gamma   90.00
#
_symmetry.space_group_name_H-M   'P 1'
#
loop_
_entity.id
_entity.type
_entity.pdbx_description
1 polymer ?
#
loop_
_entity_poly.entity_id
_entity_poly.type
_entity_poly.pdbx_seq_one_letter_code
_entity_poly.pdbx_strand_id
1 'polypeptide(L)'
;TPHQSSAASDVYKRQGHKWSNGEPFVARDVEFWYEDLMMNPKIREKPYPYLLVGGEPMTVDVIDDQTVRFNLPSPFPGLTATIAWSYNQFFMPSHFLEQFHPEIDSNADANAQALGFADGYDALAAYYGNSGWTDTPTPLLAKPDLVAGLPYAAYPSLEAYMTIEDTTEGRVYAANPYFFQVD
;
A
#
# COMPACT_ATOMS: atom_id res chain seq x y z
N THR A 1 12.02 -0.58 41.04
CA THR A 1 11.12 0.07 40.10
C THR A 1 11.12 -0.73 38.82
N PRO A 2 9.98 -1.30 38.38
CA PRO A 2 9.93 -2.00 37.11
C PRO A 2 10.10 -0.95 36.01
N HIS A 3 11.08 -1.14 35.17
CA HIS A 3 11.16 -0.44 33.89
C HIS A 3 9.90 -0.79 33.09
N GLN A 4 8.99 0.16 33.00
CA GLN A 4 8.02 0.15 31.93
C GLN A 4 8.81 0.20 30.63
N SER A 5 8.97 -0.94 29.99
CA SER A 5 9.29 -1.03 28.60
C SER A 5 8.13 -0.39 27.86
N SER A 6 8.20 0.91 27.62
CA SER A 6 7.46 1.52 26.55
C SER A 6 8.04 0.87 25.30
N ALA A 7 7.30 -0.01 24.67
CA ALA A 7 7.58 -0.48 23.34
C ALA A 7 7.29 0.65 22.35
N ALA A 8 7.96 1.78 22.50
CA ALA A 8 8.30 2.62 21.40
C ALA A 8 9.40 1.85 20.65
N SER A 9 8.97 0.96 19.77
CA SER A 9 9.84 0.46 18.73
C SER A 9 10.41 1.71 18.06
N ASP A 10 11.71 1.95 18.22
CA ASP A 10 12.43 2.87 17.35
C ASP A 10 12.28 2.33 15.94
N VAL A 11 11.24 2.77 15.25
CA VAL A 11 11.14 2.61 13.82
C VAL A 11 12.30 3.41 13.28
N TYR A 12 13.30 2.71 12.80
CA TYR A 12 14.48 3.29 12.20
C TYR A 12 14.02 4.22 11.10
N LYS A 13 14.00 5.53 11.36
CA LYS A 13 13.62 6.56 10.41
C LYS A 13 14.65 6.57 9.29
N ARG A 14 14.45 5.80 8.26
CA ARG A 14 15.13 6.02 6.99
C ARG A 14 14.47 7.23 6.35
N GLN A 15 15.00 8.40 6.66
CA GLN A 15 14.58 9.64 6.03
C GLN A 15 14.82 9.55 4.53
N GLY A 16 13.82 9.94 3.73
CA GLY A 16 13.95 10.00 2.28
C GLY A 16 13.57 8.72 1.53
N HIS A 17 12.88 7.78 2.16
CA HIS A 17 12.27 6.66 1.44
C HIS A 17 11.31 7.20 0.38
N LYS A 18 11.43 6.69 -0.84
CA LYS A 18 10.62 7.12 -1.97
C LYS A 18 10.02 5.92 -2.69
N TRP A 19 8.84 6.13 -3.22
CA TRP A 19 8.24 5.24 -4.19
C TRP A 19 9.06 5.23 -5.50
N SER A 20 8.86 4.21 -6.32
CA SER A 20 9.57 4.05 -7.59
C SER A 20 9.35 5.18 -8.59
N ASN A 21 8.29 5.97 -8.43
CA ASN A 21 8.01 7.16 -9.23
C ASN A 21 8.63 8.45 -8.65
N GLY A 22 9.37 8.35 -7.54
CA GLY A 22 10.07 9.46 -6.90
C GLY A 22 9.29 10.19 -5.82
N GLU A 23 8.00 9.91 -5.66
CA GLU A 23 7.18 10.47 -4.59
C GLU A 23 7.64 9.97 -3.22
N PRO A 24 7.58 10.81 -2.16
CA PRO A 24 7.98 10.40 -0.82
C PRO A 24 7.04 9.33 -0.27
N PHE A 25 7.61 8.36 0.46
CA PHE A 25 6.83 7.47 1.31
C PHE A 25 6.47 8.20 2.61
N VAL A 26 5.17 8.31 2.89
CA VAL A 26 4.64 9.11 4.00
C VAL A 26 3.67 8.32 4.87
N ALA A 27 3.37 8.86 6.05
CA ALA A 27 2.45 8.25 7.01
C ALA A 27 1.03 8.05 6.45
N ARG A 28 0.59 8.93 5.53
CA ARG A 28 -0.68 8.79 4.82
C ARG A 28 -0.77 7.49 4.02
N ASP A 29 0.33 6.95 3.51
CA ASP A 29 0.35 5.68 2.78
C ASP A 29 -0.06 4.49 3.66
N VAL A 30 0.25 4.56 4.97
CA VAL A 30 -0.15 3.56 5.97
C VAL A 30 -1.61 3.75 6.38
N GLU A 31 -2.02 5.00 6.65
CA GLU A 31 -3.40 5.32 6.99
C GLU A 31 -4.35 4.94 5.85
N PHE A 32 -4.05 5.32 4.61
CA PHE A 32 -4.82 4.99 3.42
C PHE A 32 -4.99 3.48 3.27
N TRP A 33 -3.90 2.72 3.42
CA TRP A 33 -3.97 1.27 3.38
C TRP A 33 -4.93 0.73 4.46
N TYR A 34 -4.85 1.27 5.68
CA TYR A 34 -5.65 0.75 6.78
C TYR A 34 -7.12 1.17 6.69
N GLU A 35 -7.37 2.47 6.63
CA GLU A 35 -8.73 3.04 6.70
C GLU A 35 -9.49 2.89 5.37
N ASP A 36 -8.83 3.30 4.28
CA ASP A 36 -9.50 3.42 2.98
C ASP A 36 -9.59 2.09 2.22
N LEU A 37 -8.71 1.12 2.51
CA LEU A 37 -8.73 -0.18 1.85
C LEU A 37 -9.12 -1.32 2.78
N MET A 38 -8.42 -1.49 3.94
CA MET A 38 -8.62 -2.64 4.82
C MET A 38 -9.92 -2.62 5.59
N MET A 39 -10.31 -1.45 6.07
CA MET A 39 -11.52 -1.23 6.85
C MET A 39 -12.72 -0.81 5.99
N ASN A 40 -12.51 -0.54 4.71
CA ASN A 40 -13.59 -0.13 3.81
C ASN A 40 -14.45 -1.32 3.36
N PRO A 41 -15.72 -1.39 3.78
CA PRO A 41 -16.59 -2.52 3.47
C PRO A 41 -16.96 -2.63 1.98
N LYS A 42 -16.77 -1.58 1.19
CA LYS A 42 -16.99 -1.60 -0.26
C LYS A 42 -15.86 -2.28 -1.02
N ILE A 43 -14.67 -2.32 -0.40
CA ILE A 43 -13.49 -3.00 -0.96
C ILE A 43 -13.36 -4.38 -0.35
N ARG A 44 -13.63 -4.48 0.96
CA ARG A 44 -13.48 -5.72 1.70
C ARG A 44 -14.61 -5.91 2.70
N GLU A 45 -15.43 -6.93 2.49
CA GLU A 45 -16.59 -7.21 3.35
C GLU A 45 -16.24 -7.38 4.83
N LYS A 46 -15.08 -7.98 5.13
CA LYS A 46 -14.60 -8.20 6.50
C LYS A 46 -13.12 -7.94 6.61
N PRO A 47 -12.67 -7.22 7.66
CA PRO A 47 -11.25 -7.05 7.93
C PRO A 47 -10.53 -8.39 8.11
N TYR A 48 -9.24 -8.42 7.85
CA TYR A 48 -8.43 -9.59 8.17
C TYR A 48 -8.37 -9.84 9.68
N PRO A 49 -8.44 -11.10 10.13
CA PRO A 49 -8.42 -11.41 11.57
C PRO A 49 -7.18 -10.88 12.31
N TYR A 50 -6.04 -10.76 11.64
CA TYR A 50 -4.82 -10.24 12.25
C TYR A 50 -4.83 -8.72 12.48
N LEU A 51 -5.81 -8.00 11.94
CA LEU A 51 -6.06 -6.59 12.21
C LEU A 51 -7.00 -6.38 13.39
N LEU A 52 -7.57 -7.47 13.92
CA LEU A 52 -8.48 -7.45 15.04
C LEU A 52 -7.74 -7.93 16.30
N VAL A 53 -7.78 -7.12 17.34
CA VAL A 53 -7.21 -7.46 18.66
C VAL A 53 -8.36 -7.72 19.64
N GLY A 54 -8.51 -8.96 20.03
CA GLY A 54 -9.67 -9.36 20.85
C GLY A 54 -11.01 -9.31 20.13
N GLY A 55 -11.00 -9.28 18.80
CA GLY A 55 -12.20 -9.16 17.95
C GLY A 55 -12.55 -7.70 17.56
N GLU A 56 -11.83 -6.72 18.10
CA GLU A 56 -12.01 -5.30 17.83
C GLU A 56 -10.92 -4.78 16.88
N PRO A 57 -11.22 -3.88 15.94
CA PRO A 57 -10.23 -3.30 15.07
C PRO A 57 -9.28 -2.37 15.82
N MET A 58 -8.05 -2.27 15.33
CA MET A 58 -7.13 -1.20 15.71
C MET A 58 -7.62 0.13 15.14
N THR A 59 -7.01 1.25 15.53
CA THR A 59 -7.12 2.52 14.80
C THR A 59 -5.72 3.03 14.44
N VAL A 60 -5.63 3.86 13.42
CA VAL A 60 -4.38 4.45 12.95
C VAL A 60 -4.48 5.96 13.06
N ASP A 61 -3.54 6.58 13.74
CA ASP A 61 -3.42 8.05 13.78
C ASP A 61 -2.17 8.46 13.01
N VAL A 62 -2.30 9.39 12.08
CA VAL A 62 -1.19 10.12 11.50
C VAL A 62 -0.79 11.25 12.45
N ILE A 63 0.42 11.17 12.99
CA ILE A 63 0.96 12.19 13.91
C ILE A 63 1.69 13.28 13.13
N ASP A 64 2.48 12.87 12.15
CA ASP A 64 3.16 13.72 11.18
C ASP A 64 3.46 12.89 9.91
N ASP A 65 4.03 13.49 8.88
CA ASP A 65 4.31 12.84 7.60
C ASP A 65 5.17 11.56 7.71
N GLN A 66 5.85 11.36 8.83
CA GLN A 66 6.78 10.24 9.03
C GLN A 66 6.39 9.35 10.22
N THR A 67 5.31 9.66 10.92
CA THR A 67 4.95 9.00 12.16
C THR A 67 3.49 8.57 12.16
N VAL A 68 3.25 7.27 12.27
CA VAL A 68 1.93 6.70 12.53
C VAL A 68 1.88 6.08 13.92
N ARG A 69 0.71 6.10 14.52
CA ARG A 69 0.40 5.41 15.75
C ARG A 69 -0.70 4.40 15.52
N PHE A 70 -0.43 3.14 15.84
CA PHE A 70 -1.46 2.13 15.93
C PHE A 70 -2.00 2.09 17.38
N ASN A 71 -3.29 2.35 17.53
CA ASN A 71 -3.98 2.25 18.80
C ASN A 71 -4.65 0.89 18.88
N LEU A 72 -4.27 0.12 19.89
CA LEU A 72 -4.76 -1.24 20.08
C LEU A 72 -5.87 -1.25 21.14
N PRO A 73 -7.01 -1.91 20.90
CA PRO A 73 -8.10 -1.99 21.89
C PRO A 73 -7.69 -2.77 23.16
N SER A 74 -6.68 -3.62 23.07
CA SER A 74 -6.10 -4.33 24.20
C SER A 74 -4.62 -4.65 23.93
N PRO A 75 -3.82 -5.00 24.97
CA PRO A 75 -2.43 -5.36 24.78
C PRO A 75 -2.24 -6.51 23.78
N PHE A 76 -1.41 -6.30 22.77
CA PHE A 76 -1.06 -7.31 21.77
C PHE A 76 0.46 -7.38 21.58
N PRO A 77 1.17 -8.14 22.43
CA PRO A 77 2.64 -8.24 22.37
C PRO A 77 3.17 -8.81 21.05
N GLY A 78 2.32 -9.54 20.33
CA GLY A 78 2.65 -10.17 19.04
C GLY A 78 2.54 -9.27 17.82
N LEU A 79 2.10 -8.01 17.94
CA LEU A 79 1.83 -7.15 16.78
C LEU A 79 3.02 -7.04 15.81
N THR A 80 4.21 -6.75 16.32
CA THR A 80 5.41 -6.61 15.50
C THR A 80 5.75 -7.89 14.75
N ALA A 81 5.61 -9.04 15.42
CA ALA A 81 5.83 -10.34 14.78
C ALA A 81 4.76 -10.63 13.72
N THR A 82 3.51 -10.29 13.99
CA THR A 82 2.41 -10.43 13.04
C THR A 82 2.63 -9.58 11.80
N ILE A 83 3.03 -8.32 11.97
CA ILE A 83 3.38 -7.41 10.88
C ILE A 83 4.53 -8.01 10.06
N ALA A 84 5.60 -8.44 10.70
CA ALA A 84 6.78 -8.96 10.02
C ALA A 84 6.51 -10.28 9.28
N TRP A 85 5.57 -11.11 9.75
CA TRP A 85 5.32 -12.45 9.22
C TRP A 85 4.20 -12.49 8.17
N SER A 86 3.31 -11.51 8.17
CA SER A 86 2.09 -11.57 7.35
C SER A 86 2.33 -11.36 5.85
N TYR A 87 3.54 -11.03 5.41
CA TYR A 87 3.89 -10.66 4.03
C TYR A 87 2.98 -9.58 3.42
N ASN A 88 2.12 -9.00 4.22
CA ASN A 88 1.25 -7.92 3.76
C ASN A 88 2.00 -6.62 3.86
N GLN A 89 1.95 -5.87 2.81
CA GLN A 89 2.34 -4.48 2.86
C GLN A 89 1.35 -3.75 3.77
N PHE A 90 1.88 -3.06 4.79
CA PHE A 90 1.10 -2.23 5.71
C PHE A 90 1.00 -0.79 5.21
N PHE A 91 1.06 -0.61 3.92
CA PHE A 91 1.04 0.68 3.24
C PHE A 91 0.67 0.49 1.78
N MET A 92 0.11 1.52 1.17
CA MET A 92 -0.16 1.60 -0.26
C MET A 92 0.15 3.00 -0.75
N PRO A 93 0.53 3.18 -2.03
CA PRO A 93 0.86 4.51 -2.58
C PRO A 93 -0.41 5.38 -2.65
N SER A 94 -0.71 6.08 -1.56
CA SER A 94 -1.91 6.91 -1.43
C SER A 94 -1.99 7.94 -2.54
N HIS A 95 -0.88 8.64 -2.83
CA HIS A 95 -0.78 9.64 -3.88
C HIS A 95 -1.19 9.13 -5.28
N PHE A 96 -1.07 7.81 -5.52
CA PHE A 96 -1.50 7.19 -6.78
C PHE A 96 -2.93 6.66 -6.70
N LEU A 97 -3.31 6.05 -5.58
CA LEU A 97 -4.60 5.35 -5.46
C LEU A 97 -5.76 6.29 -5.12
N GLU A 98 -5.53 7.42 -4.47
CA GLU A 98 -6.57 8.40 -4.10
C GLU A 98 -7.36 8.89 -5.31
N GLN A 99 -6.76 8.94 -6.51
CA GLN A 99 -7.47 9.30 -7.73
C GLN A 99 -8.61 8.33 -8.12
N PHE A 100 -8.64 7.14 -7.53
CA PHE A 100 -9.70 6.14 -7.73
C PHE A 100 -10.65 6.04 -6.54
N HIS A 101 -10.44 6.81 -5.47
CA HIS A 101 -11.26 6.72 -4.27
C HIS A 101 -12.46 7.70 -4.35
N PRO A 102 -13.71 7.21 -4.49
CA PRO A 102 -14.88 8.08 -4.75
C PRO A 102 -15.20 9.07 -3.63
N GLU A 103 -14.71 8.85 -2.41
CA GLU A 103 -14.89 9.77 -1.28
C GLU A 103 -13.76 10.82 -1.19
N ILE A 104 -12.69 10.66 -1.97
CA ILE A 104 -11.52 11.55 -1.99
C ILE A 104 -11.50 12.36 -3.29
N ASP A 105 -11.66 11.71 -4.44
CA ASP A 105 -11.65 12.36 -5.75
C ASP A 105 -13.02 12.24 -6.42
N SER A 106 -13.63 13.37 -6.73
CA SER A 106 -14.91 13.44 -7.44
C SER A 106 -14.88 12.85 -8.86
N ASN A 107 -13.70 12.69 -9.45
CA ASN A 107 -13.50 12.06 -10.76
C ASN A 107 -13.13 10.56 -10.67
N ALA A 108 -13.14 9.97 -9.49
CA ALA A 108 -12.65 8.63 -9.25
C ALA A 108 -13.23 7.59 -10.21
N ASP A 109 -14.55 7.61 -10.43
CA ASP A 109 -15.19 6.67 -11.34
C ASP A 109 -14.79 6.92 -12.80
N ALA A 110 -14.65 8.17 -13.21
CA ALA A 110 -14.20 8.51 -14.56
C ALA A 110 -12.72 8.09 -14.77
N ASN A 111 -11.87 8.30 -13.79
CA ASN A 111 -10.48 7.85 -13.81
C ASN A 111 -10.38 6.33 -13.92
N ALA A 112 -11.18 5.61 -13.14
CA ALA A 112 -11.25 4.16 -13.16
C ALA A 112 -11.77 3.62 -14.50
N GLN A 113 -12.86 4.22 -15.02
CA GLN A 113 -13.46 3.83 -16.31
C GLN A 113 -12.51 4.09 -17.48
N ALA A 114 -11.70 5.14 -17.45
CA ALA A 114 -10.66 5.38 -18.44
C ALA A 114 -9.63 4.23 -18.51
N LEU A 115 -9.43 3.54 -17.39
CA LEU A 115 -8.58 2.34 -17.30
C LEU A 115 -9.37 1.03 -17.54
N GLY A 116 -10.69 1.12 -17.75
CA GLY A 116 -11.61 0.00 -18.06
C GLY A 116 -12.07 -0.77 -16.83
N PHE A 117 -12.01 -0.18 -15.65
CA PHE A 117 -12.72 -0.65 -14.48
C PHE A 117 -14.18 -0.20 -14.50
N ALA A 118 -15.04 -0.81 -13.68
CA ALA A 118 -16.44 -0.45 -13.60
C ALA A 118 -16.62 0.90 -12.90
N ASP A 119 -15.93 1.10 -11.80
CA ASP A 119 -15.92 2.31 -10.96
C ASP A 119 -14.63 2.40 -10.15
N GLY A 120 -14.52 3.42 -9.31
CA GLY A 120 -13.34 3.66 -8.48
C GLY A 120 -13.08 2.55 -7.46
N TYR A 121 -14.12 2.00 -6.85
CA TYR A 121 -13.94 0.90 -5.89
C TYR A 121 -13.50 -0.40 -6.57
N ASP A 122 -13.98 -0.67 -7.79
CA ASP A 122 -13.51 -1.81 -8.59
C ASP A 122 -12.01 -1.67 -8.90
N ALA A 123 -11.56 -0.47 -9.26
CA ALA A 123 -10.15 -0.17 -9.46
C ALA A 123 -9.32 -0.38 -8.19
N LEU A 124 -9.75 0.17 -7.05
CA LEU A 124 -9.07 0.00 -5.77
C LEU A 124 -8.99 -1.47 -5.35
N ALA A 125 -10.09 -2.22 -5.49
CA ALA A 125 -10.12 -3.64 -5.18
C ALA A 125 -9.18 -4.45 -6.08
N ALA A 126 -9.09 -4.10 -7.37
CA ALA A 126 -8.19 -4.73 -8.31
C ALA A 126 -6.72 -4.46 -7.99
N TYR A 127 -6.37 -3.21 -7.67
CA TYR A 127 -5.02 -2.84 -7.24
C TYR A 127 -4.64 -3.51 -5.93
N TYR A 128 -5.54 -3.50 -4.96
CA TYR A 128 -5.31 -4.10 -3.67
C TYR A 128 -5.28 -5.64 -3.75
N GLY A 129 -6.23 -6.26 -4.43
CA GLY A 129 -6.33 -7.73 -4.54
C GLY A 129 -5.18 -8.38 -5.29
N ASN A 130 -4.52 -7.62 -6.17
CA ASN A 130 -3.37 -8.07 -6.95
C ASN A 130 -2.02 -7.58 -6.40
N SER A 131 -2.02 -6.79 -5.35
CA SER A 131 -0.81 -6.38 -4.64
C SER A 131 -0.26 -7.50 -3.78
N GLY A 132 -0.23 -8.72 -4.29
CA GLY A 132 0.66 -9.72 -3.75
C GLY A 132 2.09 -9.16 -3.83
N TRP A 133 2.91 -9.58 -2.88
CA TRP A 133 4.33 -9.21 -2.76
C TRP A 133 5.18 -9.40 -4.03
N THR A 134 4.56 -9.71 -5.12
CA THR A 134 5.26 -10.09 -6.33
C THR A 134 5.23 -9.05 -7.39
N ASP A 135 4.47 -7.94 -7.30
CA ASP A 135 4.54 -7.24 -8.54
C ASP A 135 3.57 -6.12 -8.79
N THR A 136 3.82 -5.43 -9.84
CA THR A 136 2.94 -4.52 -10.56
C THR A 136 1.55 -5.12 -10.69
N PRO A 137 0.51 -4.39 -10.35
CA PRO A 137 -0.86 -4.87 -10.43
C PRO A 137 -1.22 -5.39 -11.81
N THR A 138 -1.77 -6.58 -11.84
CA THR A 138 -2.26 -7.25 -13.06
C THR A 138 -3.14 -6.37 -13.96
N PRO A 139 -4.02 -5.49 -13.43
CA PRO A 139 -4.84 -4.63 -14.29
C PRO A 139 -4.06 -3.71 -15.21
N LEU A 140 -2.91 -3.22 -14.76
CA LEU A 140 -2.08 -2.33 -15.60
C LEU A 140 -1.26 -3.12 -16.61
N LEU A 141 -0.80 -4.31 -16.25
CA LEU A 141 -0.15 -5.22 -17.20
C LEU A 141 -1.11 -5.74 -18.26
N ALA A 142 -2.38 -5.94 -17.90
CA ALA A 142 -3.42 -6.31 -18.87
C ALA A 142 -3.74 -5.18 -19.88
N LYS A 143 -3.18 -3.99 -19.68
CA LYS A 143 -3.39 -2.81 -20.54
C LYS A 143 -2.05 -2.18 -20.91
N PRO A 144 -1.27 -2.84 -21.78
CA PRO A 144 0.07 -2.41 -22.15
C PRO A 144 0.12 -0.99 -22.72
N ASP A 145 -0.96 -0.51 -23.35
CA ASP A 145 -1.03 0.85 -23.91
C ASP A 145 -0.96 1.93 -22.82
N LEU A 146 -1.38 1.60 -21.58
CA LEU A 146 -1.29 2.51 -20.43
C LEU A 146 0.10 2.47 -19.79
N VAL A 147 0.79 1.34 -19.89
CA VAL A 147 2.14 1.16 -19.33
C VAL A 147 3.19 1.78 -20.24
N ALA A 148 2.99 1.75 -21.57
CA ALA A 148 3.95 2.24 -22.56
C ALA A 148 4.28 3.74 -22.45
N GLY A 149 3.41 4.53 -21.81
CA GLY A 149 3.63 5.97 -21.60
C GLY A 149 4.19 6.33 -20.22
N LEU A 150 4.31 5.36 -19.32
CA LEU A 150 4.76 5.58 -17.95
C LEU A 150 6.22 5.11 -17.80
N PRO A 151 7.20 6.02 -17.66
CA PRO A 151 8.55 5.59 -17.33
C PRO A 151 8.51 4.88 -15.98
N TYR A 152 8.88 3.62 -15.95
CA TYR A 152 9.01 2.81 -14.74
C TYR A 152 7.71 2.54 -13.98
N ALA A 153 6.87 1.75 -14.54
CA ALA A 153 5.77 1.15 -13.84
C ALA A 153 4.50 1.96 -13.67
N ALA A 154 3.61 1.34 -14.09
CA ALA A 154 2.22 1.58 -13.94
C ALA A 154 1.75 1.71 -12.49
N TYR A 155 2.49 1.26 -11.53
CA TYR A 155 2.15 1.27 -10.10
C TYR A 155 3.38 1.53 -9.25
N PRO A 156 3.37 2.57 -8.40
CA PRO A 156 4.50 2.88 -7.55
C PRO A 156 4.79 1.73 -6.57
N SER A 157 6.04 1.35 -6.47
CA SER A 157 6.51 0.26 -5.62
C SER A 157 7.70 0.68 -4.77
N LEU A 158 7.91 0.03 -3.63
CA LEU A 158 9.12 0.12 -2.82
C LEU A 158 10.08 -1.05 -3.07
N GLU A 159 9.73 -1.94 -4.00
CA GLU A 159 10.55 -3.10 -4.36
C GLU A 159 11.80 -2.70 -5.15
N ALA A 160 12.83 -3.56 -5.12
CA ALA A 160 14.09 -3.32 -5.82
C ALA A 160 13.93 -3.30 -7.35
N TYR A 161 12.95 -4.05 -7.85
CA TYR A 161 12.65 -4.17 -9.26
C TYR A 161 11.16 -4.00 -9.51
N MET A 162 10.84 -3.34 -10.62
CA MET A 162 9.49 -3.12 -11.09
C MET A 162 9.25 -3.97 -12.34
N THR A 163 8.12 -4.65 -12.41
CA THR A 163 7.70 -5.33 -13.63
C THR A 163 7.26 -4.29 -14.65
N ILE A 164 7.90 -4.27 -15.81
CA ILE A 164 7.57 -3.37 -16.91
C ILE A 164 6.88 -4.08 -18.07
N GLU A 165 7.01 -5.39 -18.15
CA GLU A 165 6.34 -6.23 -19.12
C GLU A 165 6.10 -7.61 -18.53
N ASP A 166 4.92 -8.17 -18.74
CA ASP A 166 4.57 -9.54 -18.39
C ASP A 166 3.88 -10.22 -19.58
N THR A 167 4.53 -11.24 -20.11
CA THR A 167 4.06 -12.01 -21.26
C THR A 167 4.07 -13.50 -20.97
N THR A 168 3.48 -14.28 -21.84
CA THR A 168 3.56 -15.75 -21.76
C THR A 168 4.97 -16.29 -21.93
N GLU A 169 5.88 -15.50 -22.49
CA GLU A 169 7.28 -15.86 -22.74
C GLU A 169 8.21 -15.45 -21.57
N GLY A 170 7.79 -14.49 -20.73
CA GLY A 170 8.56 -14.06 -19.59
C GLY A 170 8.21 -12.66 -19.09
N ARG A 171 8.90 -12.25 -18.05
CA ARG A 171 8.76 -10.91 -17.44
C ARG A 171 10.00 -10.10 -17.66
N VAL A 172 9.81 -8.81 -17.93
CA VAL A 172 10.88 -7.83 -18.00
C VAL A 172 10.80 -6.92 -16.78
N TYR A 173 11.93 -6.75 -16.12
CA TYR A 173 12.03 -5.92 -14.91
C TYR A 173 12.94 -4.73 -15.17
N ALA A 174 12.61 -3.59 -14.58
CA ALA A 174 13.49 -2.45 -14.44
C ALA A 174 13.90 -2.26 -12.98
N ALA A 175 15.12 -1.82 -12.74
CA ALA A 175 15.57 -1.48 -11.39
C ALA A 175 14.81 -0.23 -10.91
N ASN A 176 14.38 -0.25 -9.64
CA ASN A 176 13.80 0.91 -8.98
C ASN A 176 14.93 1.90 -8.64
N PRO A 177 14.97 3.10 -9.25
CA PRO A 177 16.04 4.07 -9.02
C PRO A 177 16.04 4.66 -7.61
N TYR A 178 14.97 4.45 -6.84
CA TYR A 178 14.81 4.96 -5.47
C TYR A 178 14.85 3.85 -4.43
N PHE A 179 15.22 2.63 -4.82
CA PHE A 179 15.34 1.54 -3.87
C PHE A 179 16.43 1.84 -2.84
N PHE A 180 16.12 1.64 -1.57
CA PHE A 180 16.93 2.10 -0.45
C PHE A 180 18.30 1.39 -0.27
N GLN A 181 18.54 0.31 -0.99
CA GLN A 181 19.80 -0.46 -0.98
C GLN A 181 20.58 -0.32 -2.28
N VAL A 182 20.45 0.80 -2.99
CA VAL A 182 21.31 1.08 -4.13
C VAL A 182 22.65 1.57 -3.60
N ASP A 183 23.71 0.86 -3.94
CA ASP A 183 25.10 1.28 -3.65
C ASP A 183 25.55 2.43 -4.57
#